data_eea3a11bf7d18cd5c82638b9a3cec956
#
_entry.id   eea3a11bf7d18cd5c82638b9a3cec956
#
_cell.length_a   1.000
_cell.length_b   1.000
_cell.length_c   1.000
_cell.angle_alpha   90.00
_cell.angle_beta   90.00
_cell.angle_gamma   90.00
#
_symmetry.space_group_name_H-M   'P 1'
#
loop_
_entity.id
_entity.type
_entity.pdbx_description
1 polymer ?
#
loop_
_entity_poly.entity_id
_entity_poly.type
_entity_poly.pdbx_seq_one_letter_code
_entity_poly.pdbx_strand_id
1 'polypeptide(L)'
;MSENIYNANDITVLKDLEPVQLRPGMYTDTTRPNHLGQEVIDNSVDEALAGYATKIEVILYQDQSLEVIDNGRGMPVDIHPVEKISGIELILTKLHAGGKFSNKNYQFAGGLHGVGISVVNALSARVDVSVKRNGEIYHIAFADGKKIEELEVVGTCGRCTTGTAVRFWPNAKYFDSAKFSVSRLRHLLRAKAVLCPGLEIKFIDKVNQTEERWCYQDGLSDYLLEAVDGVATLPEQPFIGEFKSDTEAVNWALFWLPEGGNIIGESYVNLIPTPLGGTHVNGLRQGLLDAMREFCEFRNLLPRGVKLTADDIWERCAYILSLKMQDPQFAGQTKERLSSRQSAVFVSGVVKDSFSLWLNQNIQQAEQLAEMAIASAQRRLRSAKKVVRKKLVSGPALPGKLADCTQQDLSRTELFLVEGDSAGGSAKQARDREYQAILPLRGKILNTWEVAGDQVLGSQEIHDIAVALGIDPDTDDLSQLRYGKVCILADADSDGLHIATLLCALFLRHFPKLVEEGHVYVAMPPLYRIDLGKEVHYALDENEKEAILERLKSKKGKINVQRFKGLGEMNPLQLRETTMDPNTRRLVQLVYQPNQGSDDEADHTLEMLDMLLAKKRADDRKNWLQERGDHAELNV
;
A
#
# COMPACT_ATOMS: atom_id res chain seq x y z
N MET A 1 -24.85 -45.35 3.55
CA MET A 1 -23.96 -44.17 3.60
C MET A 1 -22.56 -44.72 3.51
N SER A 2 -21.89 -44.59 2.36
CA SER A 2 -20.46 -44.98 2.26
C SER A 2 -19.64 -43.95 3.04
N GLU A 3 -19.02 -44.38 4.11
CA GLU A 3 -18.01 -43.58 4.80
C GLU A 3 -16.92 -43.22 3.80
N ASN A 4 -16.81 -41.96 3.46
CA ASN A 4 -15.68 -41.41 2.68
C ASN A 4 -14.46 -41.45 3.61
N ILE A 5 -13.74 -42.57 3.61
CA ILE A 5 -12.52 -42.73 4.39
C ILE A 5 -11.43 -41.97 3.63
N TYR A 6 -11.03 -40.82 4.18
CA TYR A 6 -9.87 -40.05 3.68
C TYR A 6 -8.61 -40.89 3.79
N ASN A 7 -7.93 -41.16 2.68
CA ASN A 7 -6.73 -41.99 2.62
C ASN A 7 -5.67 -41.38 1.69
N ALA A 8 -4.53 -42.03 1.54
CA ALA A 8 -3.39 -41.54 0.75
C ALA A 8 -3.74 -41.30 -0.74
N ASN A 9 -4.75 -41.97 -1.30
CA ASN A 9 -5.19 -41.74 -2.68
C ASN A 9 -5.91 -40.40 -2.86
N ASP A 10 -6.39 -39.79 -1.77
CA ASP A 10 -7.06 -38.50 -1.80
C ASP A 10 -6.05 -37.32 -1.76
N ILE A 11 -4.75 -37.62 -1.61
CA ILE A 11 -3.66 -36.65 -1.60
C ILE A 11 -3.22 -36.37 -3.04
N THR A 12 -3.47 -35.14 -3.51
CA THR A 12 -3.02 -34.68 -4.83
C THR A 12 -1.65 -34.01 -4.72
N VAL A 13 -0.70 -34.45 -5.52
CA VAL A 13 0.63 -33.82 -5.64
C VAL A 13 0.64 -32.96 -6.90
N LEU A 14 0.79 -31.65 -6.71
CA LEU A 14 0.90 -30.69 -7.81
C LEU A 14 2.33 -30.67 -8.35
N LYS A 15 2.48 -30.53 -9.68
CA LYS A 15 3.79 -30.54 -10.36
C LYS A 15 4.03 -29.22 -11.09
N ASP A 16 5.32 -28.89 -11.26
CA ASP A 16 5.81 -27.76 -12.06
C ASP A 16 5.11 -26.44 -11.70
N LEU A 17 4.31 -25.88 -12.59
CA LEU A 17 3.59 -24.61 -12.42
C LEU A 17 2.15 -24.75 -11.92
N GLU A 18 1.64 -25.97 -11.74
CA GLU A 18 0.27 -26.22 -11.25
C GLU A 18 -0.01 -25.57 -9.87
N PRO A 19 0.93 -25.58 -8.90
CA PRO A 19 0.71 -24.91 -7.61
C PRO A 19 0.43 -23.41 -7.76
N VAL A 20 1.13 -22.74 -8.68
CA VAL A 20 0.97 -21.31 -8.97
C VAL A 20 -0.40 -21.03 -9.58
N GLN A 21 -0.78 -21.83 -10.58
CA GLN A 21 -2.06 -21.68 -11.28
C GLN A 21 -3.26 -21.98 -10.38
N LEU A 22 -3.10 -22.90 -9.43
CA LEU A 22 -4.17 -23.27 -8.51
C LEU A 22 -4.34 -22.26 -7.37
N ARG A 23 -3.23 -21.65 -6.90
CA ARG A 23 -3.22 -20.71 -5.78
C ARG A 23 -2.34 -19.49 -6.09
N PRO A 24 -2.72 -18.64 -7.05
CA PRO A 24 -1.89 -17.52 -7.49
C PRO A 24 -1.59 -16.52 -6.37
N GLY A 25 -2.53 -16.30 -5.45
CA GLY A 25 -2.36 -15.38 -4.31
C GLY A 25 -1.26 -15.77 -3.31
N MET A 26 -0.71 -17.00 -3.39
CA MET A 26 0.49 -17.38 -2.62
C MET A 26 1.78 -16.84 -3.24
N TYR A 27 1.77 -16.48 -4.53
CA TYR A 27 2.95 -16.13 -5.31
C TYR A 27 2.96 -14.70 -5.82
N THR A 28 1.79 -14.07 -5.96
CA THR A 28 1.65 -12.72 -6.50
C THR A 28 0.43 -12.00 -5.94
N ASP A 29 0.43 -10.67 -6.06
CA ASP A 29 -0.78 -9.86 -5.89
C ASP A 29 -1.73 -10.15 -7.08
N THR A 30 -2.95 -10.60 -6.77
CA THR A 30 -3.97 -10.95 -7.77
C THR A 30 -4.92 -9.81 -8.10
N THR A 31 -4.78 -8.64 -7.49
CA THR A 31 -5.62 -7.48 -7.82
C THR A 31 -5.32 -6.95 -9.23
N ARG A 32 -4.03 -6.85 -9.58
CA ARG A 32 -3.54 -6.40 -10.89
C ARG A 32 -2.22 -7.08 -11.25
N PRO A 33 -1.88 -7.18 -12.56
CA PRO A 33 -0.66 -7.85 -13.00
C PRO A 33 0.64 -7.05 -12.73
N ASN A 34 0.58 -5.93 -12.01
CA ASN A 34 1.74 -5.07 -11.74
C ASN A 34 2.89 -5.83 -11.09
N HIS A 35 2.61 -6.77 -10.19
CA HIS A 35 3.65 -7.58 -9.54
C HIS A 35 4.34 -8.53 -10.52
N LEU A 36 3.64 -9.08 -11.51
CA LEU A 36 4.28 -9.85 -12.59
C LEU A 36 5.24 -8.96 -13.39
N GLY A 37 4.82 -7.73 -13.72
CA GLY A 37 5.68 -6.74 -14.37
C GLY A 37 6.91 -6.43 -13.53
N GLN A 38 6.74 -6.27 -12.22
CA GLN A 38 7.85 -6.05 -11.30
C GLN A 38 8.86 -7.20 -11.31
N GLU A 39 8.44 -8.46 -11.30
CA GLU A 39 9.34 -9.62 -11.32
C GLU A 39 10.20 -9.67 -12.61
N VAL A 40 9.64 -9.28 -13.76
CA VAL A 40 10.41 -9.20 -15.01
C VAL A 40 11.39 -8.01 -14.98
N ILE A 41 10.93 -6.84 -14.51
CA ILE A 41 11.75 -5.64 -14.37
C ILE A 41 12.90 -5.90 -13.39
N ASP A 42 12.62 -6.54 -12.24
CA ASP A 42 13.63 -6.86 -11.22
C ASP A 42 14.74 -7.79 -11.76
N ASN A 43 14.42 -8.71 -12.68
CA ASN A 43 15.44 -9.51 -13.33
C ASN A 43 16.40 -8.68 -14.19
N SER A 44 15.89 -7.72 -14.95
CA SER A 44 16.71 -6.79 -15.74
C SER A 44 17.51 -5.83 -14.85
N VAL A 45 16.94 -5.40 -13.73
CA VAL A 45 17.62 -4.55 -12.73
C VAL A 45 18.72 -5.33 -12.00
N ASP A 46 18.55 -6.63 -11.74
CA ASP A 46 19.60 -7.47 -11.17
C ASP A 46 20.84 -7.57 -12.09
N GLU A 47 20.65 -7.56 -13.41
CA GLU A 47 21.76 -7.43 -14.38
C GLU A 47 22.45 -6.07 -14.26
N ALA A 48 21.71 -4.99 -14.00
CA ALA A 48 22.29 -3.67 -13.76
C ALA A 48 23.05 -3.61 -12.44
N LEU A 49 22.51 -4.18 -11.36
CA LEU A 49 23.19 -4.31 -10.06
C LEU A 49 24.50 -5.09 -10.16
N ALA A 50 24.52 -6.11 -11.01
CA ALA A 50 25.73 -6.91 -11.31
C ALA A 50 26.71 -6.19 -12.25
N GLY A 51 26.38 -4.98 -12.73
CA GLY A 51 27.22 -4.16 -13.60
C GLY A 51 27.19 -4.54 -15.10
N TYR A 52 26.24 -5.38 -15.53
CA TYR A 52 26.17 -5.86 -16.91
C TYR A 52 25.13 -5.11 -17.76
N ALA A 53 24.05 -4.62 -17.18
CA ALA A 53 23.06 -3.81 -17.87
C ALA A 53 23.23 -2.32 -17.55
N THR A 54 23.05 -1.48 -18.56
CA THR A 54 23.07 -0.02 -18.45
C THR A 54 21.80 0.62 -18.98
N LYS A 55 20.94 -0.18 -19.62
CA LYS A 55 19.70 0.27 -20.22
C LYS A 55 18.61 -0.77 -20.07
N ILE A 56 17.42 -0.30 -19.65
CA ILE A 56 16.19 -1.07 -19.60
C ILE A 56 15.10 -0.28 -20.32
N GLU A 57 14.38 -0.95 -21.21
CA GLU A 57 13.22 -0.39 -21.89
C GLU A 57 11.98 -1.21 -21.51
N VAL A 58 10.92 -0.53 -21.07
CA VAL A 58 9.65 -1.15 -20.70
C VAL A 58 8.54 -0.59 -21.57
N ILE A 59 7.79 -1.47 -22.23
CA ILE A 59 6.76 -1.10 -23.17
C ILE A 59 5.42 -1.72 -22.74
N LEU A 60 4.45 -0.86 -22.43
CA LEU A 60 3.07 -1.27 -22.20
C LEU A 60 2.28 -1.12 -23.51
N TYR A 61 1.79 -2.22 -24.04
CA TYR A 61 1.04 -2.26 -25.30
C TYR A 61 -0.46 -2.05 -25.09
N GLN A 62 -1.17 -1.70 -26.17
CA GLN A 62 -2.62 -1.49 -26.16
C GLN A 62 -3.41 -2.75 -25.77
N ASP A 63 -2.88 -3.94 -26.10
CA ASP A 63 -3.43 -5.24 -25.73
C ASP A 63 -3.16 -5.65 -24.26
N GLN A 64 -2.65 -4.71 -23.46
CA GLN A 64 -2.26 -4.92 -22.07
C GLN A 64 -1.13 -5.95 -21.90
N SER A 65 -0.35 -6.26 -22.93
CA SER A 65 0.92 -6.94 -22.75
C SER A 65 2.01 -5.97 -22.29
N LEU A 66 2.94 -6.48 -21.48
CA LEU A 66 4.12 -5.74 -21.04
C LEU A 66 5.37 -6.40 -21.60
N GLU A 67 6.26 -5.59 -22.18
CA GLU A 67 7.56 -6.03 -22.66
C GLU A 67 8.66 -5.32 -21.89
N VAL A 68 9.65 -6.07 -21.42
CA VAL A 68 10.85 -5.55 -20.74
C VAL A 68 12.07 -6.00 -21.52
N ILE A 69 12.91 -5.06 -21.89
CA ILE A 69 14.11 -5.27 -22.70
C ILE A 69 15.31 -4.71 -21.94
N ASP A 70 16.33 -5.51 -21.75
CA ASP A 70 17.61 -5.09 -21.17
C ASP A 70 18.79 -5.35 -22.13
N ASN A 71 19.90 -4.69 -21.85
CA ASN A 71 21.18 -4.91 -22.53
C ASN A 71 22.20 -5.66 -21.65
N GLY A 72 21.73 -6.49 -20.73
CA GLY A 72 22.55 -7.34 -19.85
C GLY A 72 23.21 -8.52 -20.60
N ARG A 73 23.64 -9.53 -19.85
CA ARG A 73 24.35 -10.70 -20.43
C ARG A 73 23.47 -11.60 -21.31
N GLY A 74 22.16 -11.48 -21.19
CA GLY A 74 21.20 -12.40 -21.79
C GLY A 74 21.03 -13.70 -20.97
N MET A 75 19.80 -14.21 -20.90
CA MET A 75 19.52 -15.48 -20.22
C MET A 75 20.34 -16.62 -20.82
N PRO A 76 20.70 -17.66 -20.00
CA PRO A 76 21.46 -18.83 -20.51
C PRO A 76 20.61 -19.63 -21.49
N VAL A 77 21.12 -19.85 -22.69
CA VAL A 77 20.48 -20.61 -23.78
C VAL A 77 21.03 -22.03 -23.92
N ASP A 78 22.15 -22.30 -23.28
CA ASP A 78 22.82 -23.60 -23.27
C ASP A 78 21.99 -24.66 -22.53
N ILE A 79 22.24 -25.93 -22.89
CA ILE A 79 21.55 -27.08 -22.31
C ILE A 79 22.06 -27.37 -20.89
N HIS A 80 21.13 -27.37 -19.92
CA HIS A 80 21.46 -27.70 -18.53
C HIS A 80 21.96 -29.16 -18.42
N PRO A 81 23.11 -29.41 -17.77
CA PRO A 81 23.75 -30.73 -17.80
C PRO A 81 22.92 -31.85 -17.15
N VAL A 82 22.07 -31.54 -16.16
CA VAL A 82 21.24 -32.52 -15.45
C VAL A 82 19.83 -32.57 -16.06
N GLU A 83 19.16 -31.45 -16.20
CA GLU A 83 17.75 -31.36 -16.64
C GLU A 83 17.56 -31.61 -18.15
N LYS A 84 18.63 -31.50 -18.95
CA LYS A 84 18.65 -31.78 -20.40
C LYS A 84 17.74 -30.87 -21.22
N ILE A 85 17.34 -29.73 -20.68
CA ILE A 85 16.59 -28.63 -21.34
C ILE A 85 17.43 -27.35 -21.33
N SER A 86 17.08 -26.36 -22.14
CA SER A 86 17.79 -25.10 -22.18
C SER A 86 17.64 -24.34 -20.85
N GLY A 87 18.67 -23.54 -20.48
CA GLY A 87 18.63 -22.75 -19.24
C GLY A 87 17.42 -21.81 -19.19
N ILE A 88 17.07 -21.19 -20.33
CA ILE A 88 15.90 -20.31 -20.43
C ILE A 88 14.58 -21.08 -20.21
N GLU A 89 14.43 -22.27 -20.79
CA GLU A 89 13.26 -23.11 -20.57
C GLU A 89 13.15 -23.55 -19.10
N LEU A 90 14.30 -23.95 -18.52
CA LEU A 90 14.38 -24.36 -17.11
C LEU A 90 13.87 -23.25 -16.17
N ILE A 91 14.35 -22.01 -16.36
CA ILE A 91 14.00 -20.87 -15.52
C ILE A 91 12.50 -20.52 -15.65
N LEU A 92 11.91 -20.68 -16.83
CA LEU A 92 10.51 -20.34 -17.09
C LEU A 92 9.50 -21.43 -16.69
N THR A 93 9.92 -22.71 -16.63
CA THR A 93 9.00 -23.83 -16.40
C THR A 93 9.15 -24.51 -15.05
N LYS A 94 10.26 -24.30 -14.33
CA LYS A 94 10.51 -24.92 -13.02
C LYS A 94 10.54 -23.86 -11.92
N LEU A 95 9.83 -24.17 -10.84
CA LEU A 95 9.93 -23.39 -9.59
C LEU A 95 11.28 -23.69 -8.92
N HIS A 96 11.83 -22.69 -8.24
CA HIS A 96 13.10 -22.78 -7.54
C HIS A 96 14.29 -23.11 -8.46
N ALA A 97 14.22 -22.64 -9.72
CA ALA A 97 15.31 -22.70 -10.68
C ALA A 97 15.88 -21.29 -10.92
N GLY A 98 17.19 -21.12 -10.84
CA GLY A 98 17.83 -19.83 -11.11
C GLY A 98 19.30 -19.77 -10.71
N GLY A 99 20.01 -18.82 -11.30
CA GLY A 99 21.46 -18.61 -11.06
C GLY A 99 21.78 -17.72 -9.85
N LYS A 100 20.76 -17.32 -9.07
CA LYS A 100 20.88 -16.38 -7.94
C LYS A 100 20.97 -17.07 -6.56
N PHE A 101 20.93 -18.40 -6.50
CA PHE A 101 21.09 -19.17 -5.27
C PHE A 101 22.53 -19.24 -4.76
N SER A 102 23.50 -18.80 -5.56
CA SER A 102 24.89 -18.70 -5.15
C SER A 102 25.42 -17.30 -5.46
N ASN A 103 26.21 -16.74 -4.54
CA ASN A 103 26.81 -15.40 -4.67
C ASN A 103 27.90 -15.31 -5.77
N LYS A 104 28.08 -16.36 -6.60
CA LYS A 104 29.09 -16.40 -7.66
C LYS A 104 28.82 -15.43 -8.80
N ASN A 105 27.55 -15.26 -9.16
CA ASN A 105 27.15 -14.44 -10.32
C ASN A 105 26.52 -13.10 -9.93
N TYR A 106 25.95 -12.99 -8.73
CA TYR A 106 25.28 -11.82 -8.21
C TYR A 106 25.65 -11.65 -6.74
N GLN A 107 26.28 -10.52 -6.39
CA GLN A 107 26.60 -10.19 -5.01
C GLN A 107 25.33 -9.78 -4.25
N PHE A 108 24.48 -8.99 -4.90
CA PHE A 108 23.16 -8.59 -4.43
C PHE A 108 22.15 -8.85 -5.53
N ALA A 109 20.99 -9.39 -5.19
CA ALA A 109 19.93 -9.65 -6.13
C ALA A 109 18.56 -9.46 -5.46
N GLY A 110 17.57 -9.01 -6.24
CA GLY A 110 16.18 -8.94 -5.82
C GLY A 110 15.47 -10.29 -5.93
N GLY A 111 15.77 -11.06 -6.98
CA GLY A 111 15.18 -12.37 -7.25
C GLY A 111 15.84 -13.50 -6.48
N LEU A 112 15.40 -13.79 -5.25
CA LEU A 112 16.05 -14.74 -4.34
C LEU A 112 15.45 -16.16 -4.37
N HIS A 113 14.18 -16.29 -4.72
CA HIS A 113 13.43 -17.54 -4.57
C HIS A 113 13.44 -18.43 -5.82
N GLY A 114 13.93 -17.89 -6.96
CA GLY A 114 13.94 -18.61 -8.24
C GLY A 114 12.53 -18.97 -8.75
N VAL A 115 11.53 -18.12 -8.44
CA VAL A 115 10.14 -18.35 -8.83
C VAL A 115 9.52 -17.22 -9.65
N GLY A 116 10.08 -16.00 -9.64
CA GLY A 116 9.44 -14.82 -10.21
C GLY A 116 9.06 -14.99 -11.68
N ILE A 117 10.00 -15.32 -12.54
CA ILE A 117 9.74 -15.46 -13.98
C ILE A 117 8.89 -16.69 -14.33
N SER A 118 9.00 -17.78 -13.56
CA SER A 118 8.14 -18.96 -13.73
C SER A 118 6.69 -18.67 -13.28
N VAL A 119 6.50 -17.81 -12.27
CA VAL A 119 5.17 -17.29 -11.88
C VAL A 119 4.59 -16.41 -12.99
N VAL A 120 5.40 -15.53 -13.62
CA VAL A 120 4.96 -14.75 -14.79
C VAL A 120 4.47 -15.68 -15.90
N ASN A 121 5.22 -16.74 -16.23
CA ASN A 121 4.83 -17.70 -17.23
C ASN A 121 3.54 -18.46 -16.85
N ALA A 122 3.43 -18.92 -15.61
CA ALA A 122 2.26 -19.66 -15.11
C ALA A 122 0.95 -18.87 -15.19
N LEU A 123 1.03 -17.54 -14.97
CA LEU A 123 -0.15 -16.65 -14.86
C LEU A 123 -0.37 -15.78 -16.11
N SER A 124 0.36 -16.07 -17.20
CA SER A 124 0.21 -15.39 -18.49
C SER A 124 -0.46 -16.30 -19.51
N ALA A 125 -1.29 -15.70 -20.37
CA ALA A 125 -1.87 -16.39 -21.52
C ALA A 125 -0.79 -16.72 -22.57
N ARG A 126 0.22 -15.83 -22.70
CA ARG A 126 1.38 -16.00 -23.57
C ARG A 126 2.60 -15.32 -22.96
N VAL A 127 3.77 -15.91 -23.18
CA VAL A 127 5.08 -15.30 -22.87
C VAL A 127 6.01 -15.56 -24.05
N ASP A 128 6.57 -14.49 -24.61
CA ASP A 128 7.58 -14.52 -25.66
C ASP A 128 8.91 -14.04 -25.09
N VAL A 129 9.97 -14.80 -25.29
CA VAL A 129 11.30 -14.43 -24.81
C VAL A 129 12.29 -14.46 -25.95
N SER A 130 13.00 -13.34 -26.14
CA SER A 130 14.10 -13.23 -27.10
C SER A 130 15.40 -12.93 -26.35
N VAL A 131 16.46 -13.65 -26.68
CA VAL A 131 17.79 -13.49 -26.06
C VAL A 131 18.83 -13.22 -27.12
N LYS A 132 19.60 -12.14 -26.95
CA LYS A 132 20.79 -11.83 -27.73
C LYS A 132 22.02 -12.34 -26.96
N ARG A 133 22.69 -13.36 -27.50
CA ARG A 133 23.87 -13.96 -26.86
C ARG A 133 24.75 -14.64 -27.90
N ASN A 134 26.06 -14.57 -27.71
CA ASN A 134 27.06 -15.24 -28.59
C ASN A 134 26.99 -14.83 -30.08
N GLY A 135 26.43 -13.67 -30.42
CA GLY A 135 26.26 -13.21 -31.79
C GLY A 135 24.98 -13.69 -32.47
N GLU A 136 24.12 -14.39 -31.76
CA GLU A 136 22.85 -14.93 -32.23
C GLU A 136 21.65 -14.35 -31.46
N ILE A 137 20.48 -14.38 -32.08
CA ILE A 137 19.21 -14.02 -31.50
C ILE A 137 18.38 -15.30 -31.36
N TYR A 138 18.13 -15.70 -30.14
CA TYR A 138 17.31 -16.86 -29.80
C TYR A 138 15.89 -16.42 -29.47
N HIS A 139 14.92 -17.28 -29.79
CA HIS A 139 13.51 -17.06 -29.46
C HIS A 139 12.89 -18.34 -28.92
N ILE A 140 11.99 -18.20 -27.94
CA ILE A 140 11.18 -19.27 -27.34
C ILE A 140 9.85 -18.67 -26.89
N ALA A 141 8.74 -19.42 -27.00
CA ALA A 141 7.43 -18.96 -26.55
C ALA A 141 6.67 -20.01 -25.71
N PHE A 142 5.82 -19.47 -24.85
CA PHE A 142 5.00 -20.25 -23.92
C PHE A 142 3.55 -19.74 -23.97
N ALA A 143 2.61 -20.65 -23.68
CA ALA A 143 1.21 -20.33 -23.45
C ALA A 143 0.67 -21.08 -22.24
N ASP A 144 -0.03 -20.37 -21.32
CA ASP A 144 -0.58 -20.93 -20.09
C ASP A 144 0.46 -21.78 -19.29
N GLY A 145 1.70 -21.31 -19.25
CA GLY A 145 2.81 -21.97 -18.55
C GLY A 145 3.48 -23.13 -19.30
N LYS A 146 3.02 -23.47 -20.51
CA LYS A 146 3.55 -24.57 -21.32
C LYS A 146 4.30 -24.04 -22.53
N LYS A 147 5.43 -24.66 -22.88
CA LYS A 147 6.17 -24.34 -24.08
C LYS A 147 5.35 -24.63 -25.34
N ILE A 148 5.23 -23.65 -26.24
CA ILE A 148 4.53 -23.75 -27.53
C ILE A 148 5.46 -23.62 -28.72
N GLU A 149 6.61 -22.98 -28.57
CA GLU A 149 7.65 -22.84 -29.58
C GLU A 149 9.00 -23.31 -28.97
N GLU A 150 9.77 -24.08 -29.70
CA GLU A 150 11.10 -24.52 -29.27
C GLU A 150 12.08 -23.35 -29.25
N LEU A 151 13.21 -23.50 -28.53
CA LEU A 151 14.28 -22.51 -28.57
C LEU A 151 14.98 -22.60 -29.93
N GLU A 152 14.83 -21.58 -30.74
CA GLU A 152 15.42 -21.50 -32.09
C GLU A 152 16.22 -20.22 -32.26
N VAL A 153 17.22 -20.29 -33.15
CA VAL A 153 17.96 -19.11 -33.63
C VAL A 153 17.16 -18.44 -34.74
N VAL A 154 16.63 -17.25 -34.43
CA VAL A 154 15.79 -16.49 -35.39
C VAL A 154 16.54 -15.38 -36.10
N GLY A 155 17.80 -15.12 -35.73
CA GLY A 155 18.62 -14.11 -36.36
C GLY A 155 20.02 -14.02 -35.77
N THR A 156 20.79 -13.06 -36.30
CA THR A 156 22.16 -12.76 -35.85
C THR A 156 22.26 -11.35 -35.29
N CYS A 157 23.17 -11.11 -34.37
CA CYS A 157 23.47 -9.79 -33.82
C CYS A 157 25.00 -9.58 -33.75
N GLY A 158 25.44 -8.37 -33.40
CA GLY A 158 26.86 -8.14 -33.13
C GLY A 158 27.34 -9.03 -31.96
N ARG A 159 28.55 -9.57 -32.04
CA ARG A 159 29.11 -10.47 -31.01
C ARG A 159 29.12 -9.85 -29.61
N CYS A 160 29.23 -8.54 -29.49
CA CYS A 160 29.20 -7.79 -28.22
C CYS A 160 27.78 -7.31 -27.84
N THR A 161 26.77 -7.59 -28.69
CA THR A 161 25.40 -7.20 -28.42
C THR A 161 24.72 -8.34 -27.64
N THR A 162 24.41 -8.08 -26.39
CA THR A 162 23.74 -9.03 -25.51
C THR A 162 22.47 -8.40 -24.92
N GLY A 163 21.60 -9.20 -24.34
CA GLY A 163 20.40 -8.74 -23.64
C GLY A 163 19.26 -9.74 -23.69
N THR A 164 18.24 -9.44 -22.92
CA THR A 164 17.00 -10.22 -22.88
C THR A 164 15.81 -9.31 -23.16
N ALA A 165 14.83 -9.81 -23.90
CA ALA A 165 13.51 -9.21 -24.05
C ALA A 165 12.45 -10.23 -23.65
N VAL A 166 11.60 -9.86 -22.69
CA VAL A 166 10.48 -10.68 -22.23
C VAL A 166 9.21 -9.91 -22.43
N ARG A 167 8.32 -10.43 -23.27
CA ARG A 167 6.96 -9.91 -23.45
C ARG A 167 5.96 -10.93 -22.93
N PHE A 168 5.00 -10.49 -22.13
CA PHE A 168 3.99 -11.37 -21.57
C PHE A 168 2.60 -10.72 -21.59
N TRP A 169 1.59 -11.57 -21.71
CA TRP A 169 0.17 -11.21 -21.71
C TRP A 169 -0.47 -11.79 -20.46
N PRO A 170 -0.77 -10.99 -19.43
CA PRO A 170 -1.42 -11.47 -18.22
C PRO A 170 -2.74 -12.19 -18.54
N ASN A 171 -2.96 -13.35 -17.96
CA ASN A 171 -4.20 -14.08 -18.16
C ASN A 171 -5.28 -13.56 -17.22
N ALA A 172 -6.33 -12.95 -17.76
CA ALA A 172 -7.42 -12.30 -17.01
C ALA A 172 -8.07 -13.19 -15.96
N LYS A 173 -8.03 -14.51 -16.11
CA LYS A 173 -8.65 -15.45 -15.16
C LYS A 173 -8.02 -15.44 -13.76
N TYR A 174 -6.81 -14.84 -13.60
CA TYR A 174 -6.07 -14.84 -12.35
C TYR A 174 -6.08 -13.50 -11.62
N PHE A 175 -6.60 -12.44 -12.25
CA PHE A 175 -6.56 -11.08 -11.72
C PHE A 175 -7.97 -10.49 -11.62
N ASP A 176 -8.21 -9.69 -10.59
CA ASP A 176 -9.45 -8.92 -10.47
C ASP A 176 -9.57 -7.91 -11.63
N SER A 177 -8.42 -7.33 -12.04
CA SER A 177 -8.31 -6.54 -13.27
C SER A 177 -7.04 -6.94 -14.02
N ALA A 178 -7.19 -7.34 -15.29
CA ALA A 178 -6.05 -7.65 -16.17
C ALA A 178 -5.28 -6.40 -16.67
N LYS A 179 -5.72 -5.19 -16.31
CA LYS A 179 -5.08 -3.94 -16.73
C LYS A 179 -3.98 -3.54 -15.75
N PHE A 180 -2.83 -3.14 -16.28
CA PHE A 180 -1.76 -2.55 -15.48
C PHE A 180 -2.15 -1.19 -14.90
N SER A 181 -1.74 -0.93 -13.67
CA SER A 181 -1.72 0.43 -13.12
C SER A 181 -0.47 1.14 -13.63
N VAL A 182 -0.67 2.09 -14.55
CA VAL A 182 0.42 2.87 -15.17
C VAL A 182 1.16 3.71 -14.12
N SER A 183 0.44 4.32 -13.18
CA SER A 183 1.04 5.11 -12.10
C SER A 183 1.98 4.27 -11.23
N ARG A 184 1.60 3.03 -10.87
CA ARG A 184 2.47 2.11 -10.13
C ARG A 184 3.69 1.69 -10.94
N LEU A 185 3.54 1.42 -12.25
CA LEU A 185 4.68 1.11 -13.13
C LEU A 185 5.65 2.29 -13.22
N ARG A 186 5.14 3.49 -13.45
CA ARG A 186 5.93 4.73 -13.53
C ARG A 186 6.72 4.96 -12.24
N HIS A 187 6.06 4.89 -11.09
CA HIS A 187 6.71 5.03 -9.79
C HIS A 187 7.82 3.97 -9.57
N LEU A 188 7.51 2.69 -9.84
CA LEU A 188 8.49 1.60 -9.74
C LEU A 188 9.72 1.85 -10.62
N LEU A 189 9.52 2.17 -11.89
CA LEU A 189 10.61 2.37 -12.86
C LEU A 189 11.48 3.57 -12.50
N ARG A 190 10.84 4.68 -12.09
CA ARG A 190 11.55 5.86 -11.62
C ARG A 190 12.40 5.54 -10.37
N ALA A 191 11.83 4.85 -9.39
CA ALA A 191 12.54 4.42 -8.20
C ALA A 191 13.75 3.53 -8.55
N LYS A 192 13.61 2.58 -9.49
CA LYS A 192 14.74 1.74 -9.96
C LYS A 192 15.87 2.59 -10.60
N ALA A 193 15.53 3.58 -11.41
CA ALA A 193 16.52 4.47 -12.01
C ALA A 193 17.28 5.29 -10.94
N VAL A 194 16.57 5.79 -9.92
CA VAL A 194 17.14 6.53 -8.79
C VAL A 194 18.09 5.67 -7.96
N LEU A 195 17.67 4.43 -7.67
CA LEU A 195 18.41 3.49 -6.82
C LEU A 195 19.61 2.82 -7.54
N CYS A 196 19.68 2.95 -8.85
CA CYS A 196 20.75 2.43 -9.71
C CYS A 196 21.41 3.57 -10.51
N PRO A 197 22.30 4.36 -9.90
CA PRO A 197 22.95 5.48 -10.60
C PRO A 197 23.58 5.05 -11.92
N GLY A 198 23.33 5.83 -12.99
CA GLY A 198 23.82 5.55 -14.33
C GLY A 198 22.97 4.55 -15.15
N LEU A 199 21.97 3.90 -14.56
CA LEU A 199 21.02 3.08 -15.29
C LEU A 199 19.99 3.96 -16.01
N GLU A 200 19.92 3.79 -17.33
CA GLU A 200 18.89 4.40 -18.16
C GLU A 200 17.65 3.51 -18.18
N ILE A 201 16.50 4.03 -17.73
CA ILE A 201 15.21 3.36 -17.87
C ILE A 201 14.30 4.19 -18.76
N LYS A 202 13.76 3.54 -19.79
CA LYS A 202 12.81 4.11 -20.74
C LYS A 202 11.47 3.41 -20.59
N PHE A 203 10.40 4.17 -20.39
CA PHE A 203 9.03 3.67 -20.35
C PHE A 203 8.23 4.19 -21.54
N ILE A 204 7.63 3.28 -22.30
CA ILE A 204 6.78 3.59 -23.44
C ILE A 204 5.38 3.05 -23.14
N ASP A 205 4.46 3.95 -22.89
CA ASP A 205 3.05 3.62 -22.71
C ASP A 205 2.30 3.81 -24.04
N LYS A 206 2.07 2.72 -24.76
CA LYS A 206 1.32 2.74 -26.02
C LYS A 206 -0.19 2.88 -25.83
N VAL A 207 -0.69 2.69 -24.60
CA VAL A 207 -2.11 2.90 -24.26
C VAL A 207 -2.41 4.40 -24.25
N ASN A 208 -1.58 5.20 -23.54
CA ASN A 208 -1.73 6.64 -23.41
C ASN A 208 -0.85 7.45 -24.37
N GLN A 209 -0.05 6.78 -25.23
CA GLN A 209 0.88 7.39 -26.20
C GLN A 209 1.91 8.31 -25.52
N THR A 210 2.44 7.93 -24.36
CA THR A 210 3.46 8.68 -23.63
C THR A 210 4.77 7.92 -23.62
N GLU A 211 5.88 8.67 -23.57
CA GLU A 211 7.23 8.15 -23.43
C GLU A 211 7.96 8.94 -22.35
N GLU A 212 8.56 8.23 -21.41
CA GLU A 212 9.32 8.81 -20.31
C GLU A 212 10.70 8.14 -20.23
N ARG A 213 11.69 8.89 -19.75
CA ARG A 213 13.06 8.40 -19.61
C ARG A 213 13.69 8.96 -18.35
N TRP A 214 14.29 8.08 -17.58
CA TRP A 214 14.98 8.41 -16.33
C TRP A 214 16.41 7.90 -16.36
N CYS A 215 17.34 8.74 -15.91
CA CYS A 215 18.73 8.39 -15.69
C CYS A 215 19.28 9.38 -14.67
N TYR A 216 19.58 8.93 -13.48
CA TYR A 216 20.09 9.74 -12.38
C TYR A 216 21.56 9.44 -12.12
N GLN A 217 22.35 10.46 -11.80
CA GLN A 217 23.75 10.31 -11.44
C GLN A 217 23.93 10.35 -9.91
N ASP A 218 23.23 11.27 -9.23
CA ASP A 218 23.28 11.49 -7.78
C ASP A 218 21.97 11.12 -7.04
N GLY A 219 21.21 10.30 -7.62
CA GLY A 219 19.96 9.57 -7.36
C GLY A 219 19.07 10.00 -6.18
N LEU A 220 19.43 9.66 -4.94
CA LEU A 220 18.49 9.72 -3.80
C LEU A 220 18.17 11.16 -3.36
N SER A 221 19.17 12.06 -3.38
CA SER A 221 19.00 13.45 -2.95
C SER A 221 18.05 14.21 -3.86
N ASP A 222 18.31 14.14 -5.18
CA ASP A 222 17.52 14.86 -6.18
C ASP A 222 16.07 14.37 -6.19
N TYR A 223 15.89 13.06 -6.13
CA TYR A 223 14.56 12.46 -6.08
C TYR A 223 13.76 12.88 -4.84
N LEU A 224 14.42 12.93 -3.66
CA LEU A 224 13.74 13.33 -2.43
C LEU A 224 13.40 14.82 -2.44
N LEU A 225 14.27 15.68 -3.00
CA LEU A 225 14.01 17.11 -3.15
C LEU A 225 12.88 17.41 -4.15
N GLU A 226 12.88 16.73 -5.30
CA GLU A 226 11.80 16.88 -6.28
C GLU A 226 10.42 16.52 -5.70
N ALA A 227 10.39 15.54 -4.78
CA ALA A 227 9.15 15.05 -4.21
C ALA A 227 8.52 15.99 -3.16
N VAL A 228 9.26 17.01 -2.69
CA VAL A 228 8.81 18.02 -1.72
C VAL A 228 8.97 19.45 -2.25
N ASP A 229 8.93 19.61 -3.57
CA ASP A 229 9.16 20.90 -4.25
C ASP A 229 8.35 22.04 -3.59
N GLY A 230 9.06 23.13 -3.26
CA GLY A 230 8.48 24.32 -2.64
C GLY A 230 8.21 24.25 -1.13
N VAL A 231 8.52 23.14 -0.44
CA VAL A 231 8.38 23.01 1.02
C VAL A 231 9.69 23.28 1.73
N ALA A 232 9.66 24.01 2.85
CA ALA A 232 10.83 24.26 3.68
C ALA A 232 11.32 22.95 4.32
N THR A 233 12.61 22.64 4.14
CA THR A 233 13.26 21.43 4.66
C THR A 233 14.34 21.76 5.71
N LEU A 234 14.56 20.85 6.63
CA LEU A 234 15.63 20.91 7.63
C LEU A 234 16.41 19.58 7.63
N PRO A 235 17.67 19.55 7.23
CA PRO A 235 18.43 20.65 6.59
C PRO A 235 17.90 21.03 5.19
N GLU A 236 18.36 22.17 4.64
CA GLU A 236 18.01 22.58 3.27
C GLU A 236 18.41 21.55 2.21
N GLN A 237 19.60 20.95 2.40
CA GLN A 237 20.06 19.80 1.60
C GLN A 237 19.89 18.53 2.41
N PRO A 238 19.38 17.45 1.82
CA PRO A 238 19.16 16.20 2.55
C PRO A 238 20.42 15.71 3.26
N PHE A 239 20.26 15.18 4.47
CA PHE A 239 21.31 14.39 5.11
C PHE A 239 21.45 13.08 4.33
N ILE A 240 22.51 12.96 3.56
CA ILE A 240 22.84 11.79 2.76
C ILE A 240 23.97 11.00 3.40
N GLY A 241 23.99 9.70 3.15
CA GLY A 241 25.10 8.86 3.51
C GLY A 241 25.09 7.56 2.76
N GLU A 242 26.27 6.98 2.67
CA GLU A 242 26.46 5.66 2.10
C GLU A 242 27.52 4.90 2.90
N PHE A 243 27.34 3.60 2.97
CA PHE A 243 28.35 2.71 3.52
C PHE A 243 28.27 1.35 2.81
N LYS A 244 29.43 0.79 2.52
CA LYS A 244 29.56 -0.51 1.86
C LYS A 244 30.53 -1.38 2.63
N SER A 245 30.08 -2.59 2.99
CA SER A 245 30.91 -3.71 3.48
C SER A 245 30.99 -4.82 2.42
N ASP A 246 31.64 -5.92 2.75
CA ASP A 246 31.73 -7.08 1.87
C ASP A 246 30.37 -7.78 1.63
N THR A 247 29.43 -7.67 2.58
CA THR A 247 28.16 -8.41 2.58
C THR A 247 26.94 -7.50 2.53
N GLU A 248 27.08 -6.22 2.88
CA GLU A 248 25.97 -5.28 2.99
C GLU A 248 26.39 -3.90 2.49
N ALA A 249 25.45 -3.17 1.89
CA ALA A 249 25.64 -1.77 1.57
C ALA A 249 24.34 -1.00 1.86
N VAL A 250 24.46 0.20 2.39
CA VAL A 250 23.32 1.05 2.71
C VAL A 250 23.55 2.46 2.19
N ASN A 251 22.51 3.03 1.58
CA ASN A 251 22.46 4.41 1.13
C ASN A 251 21.17 5.04 1.66
N TRP A 252 21.24 6.30 2.07
CA TRP A 252 20.06 7.03 2.51
C TRP A 252 20.14 8.50 2.13
N ALA A 253 18.95 9.10 2.01
CA ALA A 253 18.74 10.53 1.99
C ALA A 253 17.55 10.84 2.88
N LEU A 254 17.64 11.85 3.73
CA LEU A 254 16.55 12.27 4.59
C LEU A 254 16.65 13.73 5.00
N PHE A 255 15.52 14.31 5.32
CA PHE A 255 15.36 15.62 5.94
C PHE A 255 14.04 15.65 6.75
N TRP A 256 13.82 16.73 7.47
CA TRP A 256 12.57 16.97 8.19
C TRP A 256 11.81 18.13 7.56
N LEU A 257 10.47 18.10 7.69
CA LEU A 257 9.55 19.13 7.22
C LEU A 257 9.03 19.93 8.42
N PRO A 258 9.66 21.07 8.80
CA PRO A 258 9.30 21.81 10.02
C PRO A 258 7.85 22.27 10.05
N GLU A 259 7.33 22.71 8.91
CA GLU A 259 5.96 23.21 8.78
C GLU A 259 4.93 22.10 8.49
N GLY A 260 5.39 20.83 8.38
CA GLY A 260 4.57 19.72 7.93
C GLY A 260 4.55 19.63 6.40
N GLY A 261 3.73 18.73 5.88
CA GLY A 261 3.64 18.48 4.44
C GLY A 261 3.45 16.98 4.16
N ASN A 262 3.50 16.62 2.88
CA ASN A 262 3.43 15.23 2.47
C ASN A 262 4.74 14.52 2.84
N ILE A 263 4.70 13.65 3.84
CA ILE A 263 5.88 12.93 4.32
C ILE A 263 6.10 11.72 3.42
N ILE A 264 7.20 11.74 2.67
CA ILE A 264 7.63 10.63 1.84
C ILE A 264 8.50 9.71 2.67
N GLY A 265 8.10 8.44 2.76
CA GLY A 265 8.87 7.41 3.44
C GLY A 265 9.01 6.18 2.56
N GLU A 266 10.14 6.07 1.86
CA GLU A 266 10.39 4.95 0.96
C GLU A 266 11.58 4.13 1.45
N SER A 267 11.44 2.82 1.43
CA SER A 267 12.53 1.90 1.75
C SER A 267 12.63 0.76 0.75
N TYR A 268 13.86 0.34 0.51
CA TYR A 268 14.18 -0.66 -0.51
C TYR A 268 15.22 -1.65 0.02
N VAL A 269 15.07 -2.91 -0.36
CA VAL A 269 16.06 -3.96 -0.08
C VAL A 269 16.41 -4.66 -1.40
N ASN A 270 17.68 -4.63 -1.79
CA ASN A 270 18.13 -5.07 -3.11
C ASN A 270 17.27 -4.49 -4.25
N LEU A 271 16.98 -3.20 -4.13
CA LEU A 271 16.11 -2.39 -5.03
C LEU A 271 14.64 -2.81 -5.07
N ILE A 272 14.20 -3.75 -4.22
CA ILE A 272 12.78 -4.12 -4.08
C ILE A 272 12.13 -3.16 -3.08
N PRO A 273 11.00 -2.54 -3.41
CA PRO A 273 10.29 -1.67 -2.49
C PRO A 273 9.75 -2.47 -1.30
N THR A 274 9.93 -1.90 -0.11
CA THR A 274 9.42 -2.47 1.14
C THR A 274 8.41 -1.49 1.79
N PRO A 275 7.19 -1.40 1.25
CA PRO A 275 6.20 -0.39 1.70
C PRO A 275 5.80 -0.57 3.18
N LEU A 276 5.93 -1.77 3.73
CA LEU A 276 5.71 -2.03 5.16
C LEU A 276 7.00 -1.92 6.00
N GLY A 277 8.07 -1.36 5.40
CA GLY A 277 9.36 -1.15 6.06
C GLY A 277 10.03 -2.45 6.50
N GLY A 278 10.46 -2.52 7.74
CA GLY A 278 11.10 -3.70 8.32
C GLY A 278 12.29 -3.35 9.20
N THR A 279 13.14 -4.33 9.43
CA THR A 279 14.29 -4.23 10.35
C THR A 279 15.30 -3.14 9.95
N HIS A 280 15.50 -2.89 8.65
CA HIS A 280 16.39 -1.83 8.15
C HIS A 280 15.85 -0.43 8.48
N VAL A 281 14.54 -0.19 8.32
CA VAL A 281 13.90 1.08 8.70
C VAL A 281 13.97 1.27 10.22
N ASN A 282 13.74 0.20 10.99
CA ASN A 282 13.91 0.26 12.45
C ASN A 282 15.35 0.60 12.84
N GLY A 283 16.35 0.08 12.10
CA GLY A 283 17.76 0.43 12.27
C GLY A 283 18.02 1.91 12.00
N LEU A 284 17.48 2.46 10.90
CA LEU A 284 17.59 3.89 10.59
C LEU A 284 17.02 4.74 11.74
N ARG A 285 15.80 4.43 12.19
CA ARG A 285 15.12 5.13 13.30
C ARG A 285 15.94 5.08 14.59
N GLN A 286 16.50 3.91 14.90
CA GLN A 286 17.31 3.73 16.12
C GLN A 286 18.64 4.48 16.04
N GLY A 287 19.34 4.42 14.90
CA GLY A 287 20.59 5.13 14.70
C GLY A 287 20.44 6.65 14.83
N LEU A 288 19.39 7.21 14.22
CA LEU A 288 19.06 8.64 14.37
C LEU A 288 18.75 9.01 15.83
N LEU A 289 17.99 8.15 16.53
CA LEU A 289 17.66 8.36 17.94
C LEU A 289 18.89 8.38 18.83
N ASP A 290 19.78 7.41 18.68
CA ASP A 290 20.95 7.27 19.54
C ASP A 290 21.91 8.44 19.34
N ALA A 291 22.17 8.84 18.10
CA ALA A 291 22.99 10.00 17.79
C ALA A 291 22.39 11.30 18.34
N MET A 292 21.08 11.52 18.16
CA MET A 292 20.41 12.72 18.66
C MET A 292 20.39 12.78 20.18
N ARG A 293 20.20 11.65 20.87
CA ARG A 293 20.28 11.59 22.33
C ARG A 293 21.66 11.98 22.84
N GLU A 294 22.72 11.39 22.28
CA GLU A 294 24.11 11.73 22.65
C GLU A 294 24.42 13.21 22.41
N PHE A 295 23.96 13.75 21.26
CA PHE A 295 24.14 15.19 20.96
C PHE A 295 23.42 16.09 21.98
N CYS A 296 22.13 15.78 22.28
CA CYS A 296 21.35 16.54 23.25
C CYS A 296 21.91 16.43 24.68
N GLU A 297 22.38 15.26 25.09
CA GLU A 297 22.97 15.03 26.42
C GLU A 297 24.29 15.79 26.54
N PHE A 298 25.16 15.71 25.56
CA PHE A 298 26.47 16.41 25.57
C PHE A 298 26.32 17.94 25.67
N ARG A 299 25.27 18.48 25.02
CA ARG A 299 24.99 19.93 25.01
C ARG A 299 24.02 20.40 26.09
N ASN A 300 23.54 19.50 26.96
CA ASN A 300 22.54 19.79 27.98
C ASN A 300 21.25 20.44 27.42
N LEU A 301 20.76 20.00 26.24
CA LEU A 301 19.58 20.56 25.61
C LEU A 301 18.27 19.96 26.17
N LEU A 302 18.31 18.78 26.80
CA LEU A 302 17.13 18.08 27.28
C LEU A 302 16.56 18.73 28.55
N PRO A 303 15.28 19.16 28.54
CA PRO A 303 14.58 19.59 29.74
C PRO A 303 14.45 18.45 30.75
N ARG A 304 14.38 18.79 32.04
CA ARG A 304 14.23 17.79 33.12
C ARG A 304 13.02 16.89 32.90
N GLY A 305 13.26 15.58 32.90
CA GLY A 305 12.22 14.56 32.77
C GLY A 305 11.77 14.30 31.31
N VAL A 306 12.34 14.94 30.31
CA VAL A 306 12.11 14.65 28.91
C VAL A 306 13.12 13.60 28.45
N LYS A 307 12.61 12.52 27.85
CA LYS A 307 13.40 11.49 27.16
C LYS A 307 12.90 11.39 25.73
N LEU A 308 13.82 11.51 24.77
CA LEU A 308 13.50 11.33 23.35
C LEU A 308 13.20 9.85 23.05
N THR A 309 12.23 9.60 22.19
CA THR A 309 11.94 8.30 21.58
C THR A 309 12.19 8.37 20.08
N ALA A 310 12.22 7.22 19.41
CA ALA A 310 12.40 7.21 17.95
C ALA A 310 11.29 7.98 17.24
N ASP A 311 10.06 7.94 17.73
CA ASP A 311 8.94 8.65 17.15
C ASP A 311 9.09 10.17 17.21
N ASP A 312 9.72 10.71 18.26
CA ASP A 312 9.94 12.16 18.40
C ASP A 312 10.86 12.74 17.32
N ILE A 313 11.83 11.93 16.84
CA ILE A 313 12.75 12.31 15.76
C ILE A 313 12.15 11.95 14.41
N TRP A 314 11.40 10.86 14.35
CA TRP A 314 10.79 10.36 13.13
C TRP A 314 9.59 11.20 12.67
N GLU A 315 8.96 11.92 13.58
CA GLU A 315 7.89 12.86 13.26
C GLU A 315 8.38 13.86 12.19
N ARG A 316 7.64 13.96 11.09
CA ARG A 316 7.96 14.84 9.94
C ARG A 316 9.27 14.51 9.20
N CYS A 317 9.83 13.32 9.40
CA CYS A 317 11.01 12.87 8.67
C CYS A 317 10.59 12.29 7.31
N ALA A 318 11.01 12.94 6.23
CA ALA A 318 10.95 12.37 4.89
C ALA A 318 12.26 11.65 4.60
N TYR A 319 12.20 10.44 4.05
CA TYR A 319 13.40 9.62 3.86
C TYR A 319 13.28 8.67 2.67
N ILE A 320 14.43 8.34 2.12
CA ILE A 320 14.63 7.21 1.23
C ILE A 320 15.78 6.39 1.79
N LEU A 321 15.55 5.08 1.96
CA LEU A 321 16.54 4.13 2.47
C LEU A 321 16.70 2.98 1.48
N SER A 322 17.90 2.75 0.99
CA SER A 322 18.26 1.63 0.14
C SER A 322 19.29 0.74 0.84
N LEU A 323 18.88 -0.48 1.17
CA LEU A 323 19.76 -1.52 1.70
C LEU A 323 20.05 -2.56 0.63
N LYS A 324 21.31 -2.90 0.42
CA LYS A 324 21.74 -4.07 -0.36
C LYS A 324 22.38 -5.06 0.59
N MET A 325 21.93 -6.30 0.56
CA MET A 325 22.45 -7.35 1.45
C MET A 325 22.36 -8.73 0.80
N GLN A 326 23.22 -9.62 1.24
CA GLN A 326 23.14 -11.03 0.88
C GLN A 326 22.02 -11.70 1.68
N ASP A 327 21.29 -12.61 1.03
CA ASP A 327 20.25 -13.46 1.63
C ASP A 327 19.21 -12.73 2.52
N PRO A 328 18.55 -11.64 2.04
CA PRO A 328 17.53 -10.97 2.83
C PRO A 328 16.34 -11.87 3.11
N GLN A 329 15.85 -11.85 4.34
CA GLN A 329 14.63 -12.57 4.75
C GLN A 329 13.47 -11.59 4.79
N PHE A 330 12.37 -11.93 4.12
CA PHE A 330 11.14 -11.14 4.08
C PHE A 330 10.00 -11.83 4.83
N ALA A 331 9.02 -11.06 5.28
CA ALA A 331 7.84 -11.59 5.99
C ALA A 331 6.84 -12.31 5.07
N GLY A 332 7.02 -12.28 3.74
CA GLY A 332 6.14 -12.91 2.76
C GLY A 332 6.73 -12.89 1.35
N GLN A 333 6.07 -13.57 0.42
CA GLN A 333 6.52 -13.69 -0.98
C GLN A 333 6.49 -12.34 -1.73
N THR A 334 5.58 -11.44 -1.40
CA THR A 334 5.50 -10.08 -1.97
C THR A 334 6.63 -9.16 -1.53
N LYS A 335 7.47 -9.60 -0.57
CA LYS A 335 8.69 -8.92 -0.09
C LYS A 335 8.45 -7.52 0.49
N GLU A 336 7.24 -7.23 0.95
CA GLU A 336 6.84 -5.90 1.42
C GLU A 336 7.52 -5.47 2.72
N ARG A 337 8.05 -6.42 3.50
CA ARG A 337 8.68 -6.16 4.80
C ARG A 337 9.91 -7.00 5.03
N LEU A 338 11.04 -6.36 5.35
CA LEU A 338 12.28 -7.06 5.73
C LEU A 338 12.20 -7.55 7.18
N SER A 339 12.64 -8.81 7.41
CA SER A 339 12.67 -9.46 8.74
C SER A 339 14.07 -9.83 9.22
N SER A 340 15.12 -9.67 8.40
CA SER A 340 16.50 -9.96 8.76
C SER A 340 16.98 -9.11 9.95
N ARG A 341 17.23 -9.70 11.11
CA ARG A 341 17.58 -8.98 12.34
C ARG A 341 18.92 -8.24 12.26
N GLN A 342 19.89 -8.82 11.57
CA GLN A 342 21.23 -8.25 11.40
C GLN A 342 21.20 -6.88 10.72
N SER A 343 20.30 -6.66 9.78
CA SER A 343 20.17 -5.38 9.08
C SER A 343 19.80 -4.22 10.00
N ALA A 344 19.05 -4.47 11.08
CA ALA A 344 18.74 -3.43 12.05
C ALA A 344 20.00 -2.94 12.78
N VAL A 345 20.87 -3.87 13.18
CA VAL A 345 22.13 -3.56 13.89
C VAL A 345 23.10 -2.85 12.96
N PHE A 346 23.25 -3.37 11.73
CA PHE A 346 24.13 -2.78 10.72
C PHE A 346 23.71 -1.35 10.37
N VAL A 347 22.46 -1.14 9.98
CA VAL A 347 21.94 0.19 9.60
C VAL A 347 22.01 1.15 10.79
N SER A 348 21.64 0.70 12.00
CA SER A 348 21.67 1.54 13.20
C SER A 348 23.09 2.01 13.52
N GLY A 349 24.09 1.14 13.45
CA GLY A 349 25.48 1.50 13.71
C GLY A 349 26.00 2.53 12.71
N VAL A 350 25.86 2.25 11.42
CA VAL A 350 26.35 3.13 10.35
C VAL A 350 25.67 4.49 10.38
N VAL A 351 24.35 4.52 10.54
CA VAL A 351 23.57 5.78 10.59
C VAL A 351 23.90 6.57 11.84
N LYS A 352 24.04 5.93 13.00
CA LYS A 352 24.44 6.59 14.25
C LYS A 352 25.77 7.32 14.07
N ASP A 353 26.78 6.65 13.55
CA ASP A 353 28.13 7.23 13.40
C ASP A 353 28.09 8.41 12.40
N SER A 354 27.46 8.21 11.25
CA SER A 354 27.36 9.26 10.23
C SER A 354 26.54 10.46 10.70
N PHE A 355 25.43 10.21 11.40
CA PHE A 355 24.56 11.28 11.89
C PHE A 355 25.20 12.03 13.07
N SER A 356 25.90 11.35 13.96
CA SER A 356 26.68 11.99 15.02
C SER A 356 27.73 12.94 14.45
N LEU A 357 28.43 12.54 13.38
CA LEU A 357 29.39 13.40 12.69
C LEU A 357 28.68 14.61 12.06
N TRP A 358 27.57 14.41 11.37
CA TRP A 358 26.79 15.47 10.73
C TRP A 358 26.27 16.49 11.77
N LEU A 359 25.71 16.03 12.90
CA LEU A 359 25.21 16.88 13.98
C LEU A 359 26.30 17.79 14.54
N ASN A 360 27.51 17.27 14.67
CA ASN A 360 28.66 18.04 15.18
C ASN A 360 29.25 19.01 14.14
N GLN A 361 29.10 18.74 12.85
CA GLN A 361 29.52 19.63 11.77
C GLN A 361 28.50 20.74 11.48
N ASN A 362 27.22 20.48 11.71
CA ASN A 362 26.12 21.39 11.36
C ASN A 362 25.32 21.83 12.60
N ILE A 363 26.02 22.39 13.57
CA ILE A 363 25.53 22.67 14.93
C ILE A 363 24.18 23.42 14.93
N GLN A 364 24.07 24.49 14.15
CA GLN A 364 22.86 25.30 14.10
C GLN A 364 21.62 24.50 13.64
N GLN A 365 21.77 23.72 12.58
CA GLN A 365 20.70 22.86 12.06
C GLN A 365 20.39 21.71 13.02
N ALA A 366 21.43 21.16 13.66
CA ALA A 366 21.29 20.11 14.66
C ALA A 366 20.53 20.59 15.92
N GLU A 367 20.78 21.83 16.36
CA GLU A 367 20.02 22.42 17.48
C GLU A 367 18.55 22.66 17.10
N GLN A 368 18.25 23.15 15.89
CA GLN A 368 16.89 23.30 15.40
C GLN A 368 16.17 21.94 15.35
N LEU A 369 16.85 20.91 14.87
CA LEU A 369 16.30 19.55 14.85
C LEU A 369 16.07 19.00 16.25
N ALA A 370 17.01 19.23 17.17
CA ALA A 370 16.84 18.86 18.57
C ALA A 370 15.64 19.56 19.23
N GLU A 371 15.45 20.86 18.95
CA GLU A 371 14.28 21.62 19.42
C GLU A 371 12.97 21.02 18.89
N MET A 372 12.91 20.64 17.60
CA MET A 372 11.74 19.95 17.03
C MET A 372 11.47 18.62 17.74
N ALA A 373 12.49 17.78 17.94
CA ALA A 373 12.36 16.49 18.61
C ALA A 373 11.95 16.67 20.09
N ILE A 374 12.49 17.65 20.79
CA ILE A 374 12.13 17.99 22.18
C ILE A 374 10.67 18.48 22.25
N ALA A 375 10.25 19.33 21.31
CA ALA A 375 8.86 19.80 21.23
C ALA A 375 7.89 18.64 20.99
N SER A 376 8.25 17.68 20.12
CA SER A 376 7.49 16.45 19.91
C SER A 376 7.40 15.62 21.20
N ALA A 377 8.52 15.35 21.86
CA ALA A 377 8.57 14.64 23.14
C ALA A 377 7.72 15.31 24.22
N GLN A 378 7.77 16.65 24.30
CA GLN A 378 6.94 17.41 25.24
C GLN A 378 5.44 17.29 24.90
N ARG A 379 5.04 17.36 23.63
CA ARG A 379 3.67 17.14 23.18
C ARG A 379 3.19 15.74 23.59
N ARG A 380 3.98 14.71 23.29
CA ARG A 380 3.73 13.31 23.67
C ARG A 380 3.57 13.17 25.20
N LEU A 381 4.47 13.75 26.00
CA LEU A 381 4.41 13.70 27.45
C LEU A 381 3.23 14.48 28.03
N ARG A 382 2.85 15.62 27.40
CA ARG A 382 1.64 16.37 27.79
C ARG A 382 0.39 15.56 27.47
N SER A 383 0.33 14.93 26.31
CA SER A 383 -0.75 14.03 25.92
C SER A 383 -0.83 12.83 26.86
N ALA A 384 0.30 12.18 27.19
CA ALA A 384 0.37 11.08 28.14
C ALA A 384 -0.03 11.50 29.58
N LYS A 385 0.34 12.72 30.02
CA LYS A 385 -0.12 13.27 31.33
C LYS A 385 -1.61 13.64 31.32
N LYS A 386 -2.17 14.06 30.18
CA LYS A 386 -3.62 14.28 30.02
C LYS A 386 -4.40 12.95 29.98
N VAL A 387 -3.76 11.85 29.61
CA VAL A 387 -4.34 10.48 29.58
C VAL A 387 -4.52 9.87 30.99
N VAL A 388 -3.95 10.44 32.06
CA VAL A 388 -4.53 10.24 33.37
C VAL A 388 -5.84 11.05 33.39
N ARG A 389 -6.90 10.43 32.85
CA ARG A 389 -8.26 11.00 32.89
C ARG A 389 -8.55 11.46 34.30
N LYS A 390 -8.54 12.78 34.55
CA LYS A 390 -9.44 13.32 35.55
C LYS A 390 -10.80 12.72 35.20
N LYS A 391 -11.38 11.92 36.11
CA LYS A 391 -12.82 11.64 36.07
C LYS A 391 -13.48 12.94 35.64
N LEU A 392 -14.22 12.90 34.54
CA LEU A 392 -15.00 14.04 34.05
C LEU A 392 -16.00 14.42 35.13
N VAL A 393 -15.61 15.33 36.04
CA VAL A 393 -16.47 15.85 37.13
C VAL A 393 -17.29 17.03 36.62
N SER A 394 -17.10 17.47 35.34
CA SER A 394 -17.89 18.58 34.78
C SER A 394 -17.85 18.64 33.23
N GLY A 395 -18.04 17.49 32.54
CA GLY A 395 -18.27 17.45 31.08
C GLY A 395 -19.63 16.83 30.77
N PRO A 396 -20.22 17.04 29.58
CA PRO A 396 -21.46 16.40 29.19
C PRO A 396 -21.31 14.88 29.32
N ALA A 397 -22.32 14.23 29.92
CA ALA A 397 -22.33 12.77 30.06
C ALA A 397 -22.27 12.13 28.64
N LEU A 398 -21.46 11.10 28.49
CA LEU A 398 -21.40 10.36 27.22
C LEU A 398 -22.79 9.90 26.78
N PRO A 399 -23.11 9.90 25.49
CA PRO A 399 -24.42 9.50 24.99
C PRO A 399 -24.77 8.10 25.51
N GLY A 400 -25.96 7.96 26.14
CA GLY A 400 -26.38 6.68 26.72
C GLY A 400 -26.48 5.52 25.73
N LYS A 401 -26.56 5.83 24.43
CA LYS A 401 -26.56 4.85 23.33
C LYS A 401 -25.15 4.41 22.91
N LEU A 402 -24.09 5.14 23.32
CA LEU A 402 -22.69 4.79 23.01
C LEU A 402 -22.28 3.53 23.79
N ALA A 403 -21.83 2.52 23.05
CA ALA A 403 -21.12 1.39 23.62
C ALA A 403 -19.61 1.62 23.49
N ASP A 404 -19.00 2.20 24.52
CA ASP A 404 -17.58 2.60 24.51
C ASP A 404 -16.62 1.41 24.58
N CYS A 405 -15.38 1.59 24.14
CA CYS A 405 -14.31 0.62 24.27
C CYS A 405 -13.49 0.86 25.55
N THR A 406 -12.70 -0.15 25.96
CA THR A 406 -11.94 -0.08 27.21
C THR A 406 -10.57 0.58 27.03
N GLN A 407 -9.97 0.49 25.85
CA GLN A 407 -8.69 1.10 25.51
C GLN A 407 -8.82 2.60 25.24
N GLN A 408 -7.70 3.31 25.41
CA GLN A 408 -7.59 4.76 25.22
C GLN A 408 -6.47 5.14 24.25
N ASP A 409 -5.78 4.15 23.71
CA ASP A 409 -4.72 4.36 22.73
C ASP A 409 -5.33 4.72 21.38
N LEU A 410 -5.15 5.98 20.96
CA LEU A 410 -5.67 6.48 19.68
C LEU A 410 -5.17 5.68 18.48
N SER A 411 -3.99 5.09 18.54
CA SER A 411 -3.48 4.27 17.44
C SER A 411 -4.31 3.02 17.17
N ARG A 412 -5.11 2.57 18.16
CA ARG A 412 -5.90 1.34 18.10
C ARG A 412 -7.40 1.55 18.19
N THR A 413 -7.84 2.65 18.84
CA THR A 413 -9.26 2.87 19.12
C THR A 413 -10.05 3.30 17.90
N GLU A 414 -11.25 2.78 17.75
CA GLU A 414 -12.14 2.99 16.61
C GLU A 414 -13.57 3.26 17.08
N LEU A 415 -14.21 4.27 16.47
CA LEU A 415 -15.64 4.56 16.69
C LEU A 415 -16.41 4.20 15.41
N PHE A 416 -17.34 3.27 15.50
CA PHE A 416 -18.27 2.96 14.43
C PHE A 416 -19.57 3.75 14.61
N LEU A 417 -19.88 4.60 13.65
CA LEU A 417 -21.17 5.28 13.52
C LEU A 417 -22.09 4.36 12.71
N VAL A 418 -23.07 3.75 13.34
CA VAL A 418 -23.86 2.65 12.76
C VAL A 418 -25.27 3.11 12.50
N GLU A 419 -25.79 2.86 11.31
CA GLU A 419 -27.16 3.17 10.93
C GLU A 419 -28.17 2.29 11.69
N GLY A 420 -29.05 2.94 12.45
CA GLY A 420 -30.17 2.29 13.13
C GLY A 420 -29.83 1.48 14.38
N ASP A 421 -30.84 1.31 15.22
CA ASP A 421 -30.69 0.57 16.49
C ASP A 421 -30.53 -0.96 16.26
N SER A 422 -31.12 -1.51 15.19
CA SER A 422 -31.03 -2.94 14.84
C SER A 422 -29.61 -3.34 14.46
N ALA A 423 -29.02 -2.66 13.47
CA ALA A 423 -27.64 -2.89 13.05
C ALA A 423 -26.67 -2.51 14.18
N GLY A 424 -26.97 -1.45 14.96
CA GLY A 424 -26.24 -1.10 16.15
C GLY A 424 -26.21 -2.21 17.21
N GLY A 425 -27.28 -2.96 17.35
CA GLY A 425 -27.36 -4.14 18.22
C GLY A 425 -26.43 -5.28 17.77
N SER A 426 -26.45 -5.61 16.47
CA SER A 426 -25.55 -6.60 15.87
C SER A 426 -24.09 -6.15 15.97
N ALA A 427 -23.79 -4.88 15.68
CA ALA A 427 -22.44 -4.30 15.77
C ALA A 427 -21.90 -4.32 17.22
N LYS A 428 -22.75 -4.03 18.23
CA LYS A 428 -22.38 -4.13 19.66
C LYS A 428 -21.98 -5.54 20.06
N GLN A 429 -22.57 -6.57 19.45
CA GLN A 429 -22.21 -7.97 19.69
C GLN A 429 -20.97 -8.40 18.87
N ALA A 430 -20.82 -7.87 17.67
CA ALA A 430 -19.73 -8.19 16.76
C ALA A 430 -18.39 -7.57 17.15
N ARG A 431 -18.40 -6.39 17.79
CA ARG A 431 -17.22 -5.57 18.07
C ARG A 431 -16.18 -6.24 18.95
N ASP A 432 -14.96 -5.86 18.83
CA ASP A 432 -13.97 -6.02 19.87
C ASP A 432 -14.16 -4.94 20.93
N ARG A 433 -14.48 -5.37 22.17
CA ARG A 433 -14.78 -4.46 23.28
C ARG A 433 -13.54 -3.71 23.78
N GLU A 434 -12.37 -4.19 23.46
CA GLU A 434 -11.12 -3.59 23.88
C GLU A 434 -10.87 -2.27 23.17
N TYR A 435 -11.03 -2.21 21.85
CA TYR A 435 -10.67 -1.04 21.05
C TYR A 435 -11.77 -0.50 20.11
N GLN A 436 -12.92 -1.19 19.98
CA GLN A 436 -14.02 -0.74 19.12
C GLN A 436 -15.19 -0.22 19.92
N ALA A 437 -15.60 1.02 19.67
CA ALA A 437 -16.80 1.66 20.19
C ALA A 437 -17.90 1.71 19.13
N ILE A 438 -19.18 1.64 19.56
CA ILE A 438 -20.34 1.69 18.66
C ILE A 438 -21.27 2.81 19.10
N LEU A 439 -21.62 3.70 18.17
CA LEU A 439 -22.64 4.73 18.34
C LEU A 439 -23.74 4.52 17.29
N PRO A 440 -24.90 3.95 17.66
CA PRO A 440 -26.04 3.85 16.76
C PRO A 440 -26.64 5.24 16.49
N LEU A 441 -26.97 5.50 15.22
CA LEU A 441 -27.64 6.73 14.78
C LEU A 441 -29.11 6.43 14.52
N ARG A 442 -30.02 7.34 14.95
CA ARG A 442 -31.45 7.18 14.74
C ARG A 442 -31.88 7.85 13.44
N GLY A 443 -31.84 7.09 12.34
CA GLY A 443 -32.26 7.56 11.03
C GLY A 443 -31.27 8.53 10.38
N LYS A 444 -31.75 9.29 9.39
CA LYS A 444 -30.92 10.26 8.64
C LYS A 444 -30.57 11.45 9.50
N ILE A 445 -29.30 11.79 9.55
CA ILE A 445 -28.84 13.01 10.23
C ILE A 445 -29.28 14.26 9.44
N LEU A 446 -29.26 15.38 10.13
CA LEU A 446 -29.50 16.68 9.50
C LEU A 446 -28.47 16.91 8.36
N ASN A 447 -28.94 17.40 7.21
CA ASN A 447 -28.04 17.94 6.20
C ASN A 447 -27.39 19.22 6.72
N THR A 448 -26.12 19.15 7.06
CA THR A 448 -25.38 20.23 7.73
C THR A 448 -24.64 21.13 6.75
N TRP A 449 -24.73 20.89 5.44
CA TRP A 449 -23.93 21.58 4.43
C TRP A 449 -24.09 23.11 4.44
N GLU A 450 -25.34 23.59 4.65
CA GLU A 450 -25.66 25.02 4.73
C GLU A 450 -25.87 25.50 6.18
N VAL A 451 -25.56 24.72 7.20
CA VAL A 451 -25.76 25.04 8.61
C VAL A 451 -24.45 25.58 9.20
N ALA A 452 -24.51 26.66 9.97
CA ALA A 452 -23.36 27.21 10.68
C ALA A 452 -22.93 26.28 11.86
N GLY A 453 -21.63 26.24 12.19
CA GLY A 453 -21.07 25.32 13.18
C GLY A 453 -21.68 25.43 14.57
N ASP A 454 -22.04 26.61 15.00
CA ASP A 454 -22.73 26.85 16.28
C ASP A 454 -24.17 26.29 16.33
N GLN A 455 -24.82 26.18 15.17
CA GLN A 455 -26.20 25.68 15.04
C GLN A 455 -26.26 24.19 14.80
N VAL A 456 -25.19 23.58 14.34
CA VAL A 456 -25.09 22.16 14.02
C VAL A 456 -25.31 21.30 15.26
N LEU A 457 -24.82 21.73 16.41
CA LEU A 457 -24.99 21.05 17.70
C LEU A 457 -26.44 21.08 18.24
N GLY A 458 -27.34 21.81 17.58
CA GLY A 458 -28.79 21.75 17.85
C GLY A 458 -29.43 20.42 17.46
N SER A 459 -28.80 19.63 16.59
CA SER A 459 -29.18 18.24 16.28
C SER A 459 -28.63 17.28 17.33
N GLN A 460 -29.53 16.50 17.98
CA GLN A 460 -29.13 15.56 19.01
C GLN A 460 -28.13 14.52 18.50
N GLU A 461 -28.29 14.03 17.26
CA GLU A 461 -27.38 13.05 16.66
C GLU A 461 -25.98 13.62 16.48
N ILE A 462 -25.87 14.87 16.01
CA ILE A 462 -24.58 15.54 15.80
C ILE A 462 -23.93 15.89 17.13
N HIS A 463 -24.73 16.37 18.08
CA HIS A 463 -24.26 16.58 19.44
C HIS A 463 -23.70 15.28 20.05
N ASP A 464 -24.42 14.16 19.91
CA ASP A 464 -23.95 12.86 20.38
C ASP A 464 -22.64 12.42 19.70
N ILE A 465 -22.48 12.69 18.39
CA ILE A 465 -21.24 12.43 17.65
C ILE A 465 -20.09 13.28 18.22
N ALA A 466 -20.29 14.60 18.36
CA ALA A 466 -19.28 15.52 18.89
C ALA A 466 -18.83 15.12 20.31
N VAL A 467 -19.79 14.82 21.19
CA VAL A 467 -19.52 14.36 22.58
C VAL A 467 -18.81 13.01 22.59
N ALA A 468 -19.19 12.07 21.70
CA ALA A 468 -18.51 10.77 21.59
C ALA A 468 -17.07 10.95 21.10
N LEU A 469 -16.83 11.81 20.11
CA LEU A 469 -15.50 12.13 19.58
C LEU A 469 -14.64 12.88 20.61
N GLY A 470 -15.26 13.70 21.46
CA GLY A 470 -14.58 14.54 22.43
C GLY A 470 -14.04 15.85 21.83
N ILE A 471 -14.55 16.26 20.66
CA ILE A 471 -14.16 17.49 19.96
C ILE A 471 -15.40 18.25 19.47
N ASP A 472 -15.31 19.55 19.43
CA ASP A 472 -16.36 20.43 18.91
C ASP A 472 -16.24 20.63 17.37
N PRO A 473 -17.35 20.92 16.68
CA PRO A 473 -17.30 21.34 15.28
C PRO A 473 -16.38 22.55 15.06
N ASP A 474 -15.80 22.64 13.89
CA ASP A 474 -14.93 23.74 13.43
C ASP A 474 -13.68 23.97 14.32
N THR A 475 -13.23 22.95 15.07
CA THR A 475 -12.02 23.03 15.86
C THR A 475 -10.82 22.43 15.14
N ASP A 476 -9.66 23.09 15.24
CA ASP A 476 -8.36 22.57 14.79
C ASP A 476 -7.65 21.74 15.90
N ASP A 477 -8.13 21.83 17.15
CA ASP A 477 -7.52 21.11 18.29
C ASP A 477 -8.10 19.70 18.45
N LEU A 478 -7.41 18.70 17.96
CA LEU A 478 -7.74 17.29 18.13
C LEU A 478 -7.21 16.68 19.45
N SER A 479 -6.68 17.50 20.37
CA SER A 479 -6.06 17.01 21.62
C SER A 479 -7.01 16.24 22.53
N GLN A 480 -8.32 16.38 22.37
CA GLN A 480 -9.36 15.70 23.14
C GLN A 480 -9.99 14.52 22.37
N LEU A 481 -9.52 14.25 21.15
CA LEU A 481 -10.03 13.15 20.34
C LEU A 481 -9.97 11.83 21.11
N ARG A 482 -11.04 11.05 21.06
CA ARG A 482 -11.20 9.82 21.84
C ARG A 482 -10.90 8.56 21.04
N TYR A 483 -11.02 8.63 19.73
CA TYR A 483 -10.83 7.49 18.83
C TYR A 483 -9.96 7.85 17.65
N GLY A 484 -8.97 7.01 17.36
CA GLY A 484 -8.05 7.24 16.25
C GLY A 484 -8.64 6.98 14.87
N LYS A 485 -9.76 6.22 14.81
CA LYS A 485 -10.53 6.04 13.58
C LYS A 485 -12.01 6.23 13.84
N VAL A 486 -12.67 6.89 12.91
CA VAL A 486 -14.12 7.06 12.85
C VAL A 486 -14.61 6.34 11.60
N CYS A 487 -15.34 5.25 11.79
CA CYS A 487 -15.80 4.39 10.71
C CYS A 487 -17.31 4.58 10.50
N ILE A 488 -17.72 5.06 9.35
CA ILE A 488 -19.12 5.18 8.95
C ILE A 488 -19.57 3.80 8.45
N LEU A 489 -20.59 3.24 9.10
CA LEU A 489 -21.16 1.94 8.78
C LEU A 489 -22.66 2.08 8.50
N ALA A 490 -22.99 2.17 7.24
CA ALA A 490 -24.35 2.31 6.73
C ALA A 490 -24.74 1.09 5.88
N ASP A 491 -26.04 0.90 5.69
CA ASP A 491 -26.58 -0.15 4.81
C ASP A 491 -26.12 0.08 3.37
N ALA A 492 -25.98 -0.98 2.60
CA ALA A 492 -25.54 -0.88 1.20
C ALA A 492 -26.70 -0.59 0.23
N ASP A 493 -27.80 -0.03 0.71
CA ASP A 493 -28.94 0.42 -0.07
C ASP A 493 -28.92 1.94 -0.31
N SER A 494 -29.90 2.47 -1.02
CA SER A 494 -30.00 3.91 -1.36
C SER A 494 -30.13 4.81 -0.13
N ASP A 495 -30.78 4.34 0.95
CA ASP A 495 -30.95 5.10 2.19
C ASP A 495 -29.65 5.14 2.98
N GLY A 496 -28.93 3.99 3.10
CA GLY A 496 -27.65 3.93 3.75
C GLY A 496 -26.57 4.73 3.01
N LEU A 497 -26.54 4.70 1.69
CA LEU A 497 -25.64 5.57 0.89
C LEU A 497 -25.94 7.06 1.12
N HIS A 498 -27.20 7.44 1.29
CA HIS A 498 -27.57 8.81 1.64
C HIS A 498 -27.07 9.19 3.04
N ILE A 499 -27.21 8.29 4.04
CA ILE A 499 -26.71 8.53 5.40
C ILE A 499 -25.18 8.65 5.39
N ALA A 500 -24.48 7.77 4.68
CA ALA A 500 -23.03 7.84 4.51
C ALA A 500 -22.61 9.18 3.88
N THR A 501 -23.31 9.64 2.83
CA THR A 501 -23.05 10.94 2.18
C THR A 501 -23.25 12.11 3.15
N LEU A 502 -24.32 12.11 3.96
CA LEU A 502 -24.57 13.16 4.94
C LEU A 502 -23.50 13.16 6.05
N LEU A 503 -23.01 12.00 6.48
CA LEU A 503 -21.92 11.89 7.46
C LEU A 503 -20.60 12.35 6.87
N CYS A 504 -20.27 11.97 5.63
CA CYS A 504 -19.09 12.49 4.95
C CYS A 504 -19.14 14.02 4.82
N ALA A 505 -20.30 14.58 4.45
CA ALA A 505 -20.50 16.02 4.37
C ALA A 505 -20.34 16.71 5.74
N LEU A 506 -20.86 16.10 6.81
CA LEU A 506 -20.67 16.58 8.19
C LEU A 506 -19.18 16.67 8.54
N PHE A 507 -18.41 15.61 8.27
CA PHE A 507 -16.99 15.59 8.58
C PHE A 507 -16.18 16.56 7.73
N LEU A 508 -16.45 16.64 6.44
CA LEU A 508 -15.77 17.58 5.53
C LEU A 508 -16.05 19.03 5.88
N ARG A 509 -17.27 19.35 6.31
CA ARG A 509 -17.69 20.72 6.57
C ARG A 509 -17.38 21.20 7.99
N HIS A 510 -17.60 20.35 9.00
CA HIS A 510 -17.57 20.74 10.41
C HIS A 510 -16.45 20.09 11.23
N PHE A 511 -15.78 19.06 10.65
CA PHE A 511 -14.61 18.43 11.27
C PHE A 511 -13.49 18.23 10.24
N PRO A 512 -13.13 19.28 9.46
CA PRO A 512 -12.17 19.15 8.37
C PRO A 512 -10.83 18.58 8.86
N LYS A 513 -10.40 18.98 10.06
CA LYS A 513 -9.14 18.52 10.64
C LYS A 513 -9.09 17.00 10.87
N LEU A 514 -10.21 16.35 11.20
CA LEU A 514 -10.29 14.89 11.28
C LEU A 514 -10.10 14.22 9.92
N VAL A 515 -10.56 14.85 8.86
CA VAL A 515 -10.41 14.34 7.49
C VAL A 515 -8.97 14.55 6.99
N GLU A 516 -8.42 15.74 7.21
CA GLU A 516 -7.03 16.07 6.85
C GLU A 516 -6.01 15.17 7.53
N GLU A 517 -6.21 14.83 8.81
CA GLU A 517 -5.34 13.91 9.55
C GLU A 517 -5.68 12.43 9.32
N GLY A 518 -6.63 12.14 8.45
CA GLY A 518 -6.92 10.78 7.99
C GLY A 518 -7.66 9.89 8.98
N HIS A 519 -8.45 10.47 9.86
CA HIS A 519 -9.20 9.74 10.90
C HIS A 519 -10.54 9.18 10.44
N VAL A 520 -11.10 9.62 9.30
CA VAL A 520 -12.45 9.26 8.87
C VAL A 520 -12.44 8.21 7.76
N TYR A 521 -13.26 7.17 7.92
CA TYR A 521 -13.37 6.04 7.02
C TYR A 521 -14.83 5.66 6.75
N VAL A 522 -15.10 5.14 5.55
CA VAL A 522 -16.37 4.50 5.20
C VAL A 522 -16.14 2.99 5.15
N ALA A 523 -16.90 2.25 5.93
CA ALA A 523 -16.85 0.79 5.91
C ALA A 523 -17.69 0.26 4.74
N MET A 524 -17.19 -0.76 4.06
CA MET A 524 -17.82 -1.37 2.88
C MET A 524 -18.37 -2.75 3.25
N PRO A 525 -19.62 -2.85 3.74
CA PRO A 525 -20.26 -4.14 3.99
C PRO A 525 -20.55 -4.86 2.67
N PRO A 526 -20.46 -6.20 2.62
CA PRO A 526 -20.78 -6.94 1.42
C PRO A 526 -22.29 -6.97 1.16
N LEU A 527 -22.68 -6.89 -0.12
CA LEU A 527 -24.06 -7.09 -0.59
C LEU A 527 -24.44 -8.55 -0.71
N TYR A 528 -23.48 -9.42 -0.98
CA TYR A 528 -23.74 -10.83 -1.27
C TYR A 528 -22.89 -11.76 -0.42
N ARG A 529 -23.53 -12.85 0.00
CA ARG A 529 -22.88 -14.04 0.53
C ARG A 529 -23.12 -15.20 -0.44
N ILE A 530 -22.05 -15.92 -0.75
CA ILE A 530 -22.03 -17.02 -1.71
C ILE A 530 -21.47 -18.25 -0.99
N ASP A 531 -22.30 -19.24 -0.77
CA ASP A 531 -21.95 -20.50 -0.11
C ASP A 531 -21.74 -21.61 -1.13
N LEU A 532 -20.61 -22.30 -1.08
CA LEU A 532 -20.36 -23.55 -1.81
C LEU A 532 -19.93 -24.63 -0.80
N GLY A 533 -20.91 -25.41 -0.35
CA GLY A 533 -20.69 -26.40 0.69
C GLY A 533 -20.27 -25.76 2.02
N LYS A 534 -18.98 -25.87 2.40
CA LYS A 534 -18.40 -25.23 3.59
C LYS A 534 -17.63 -23.94 3.29
N GLU A 535 -17.38 -23.66 2.02
CA GLU A 535 -16.70 -22.43 1.61
C GLU A 535 -17.71 -21.28 1.58
N VAL A 536 -17.34 -20.15 2.18
CA VAL A 536 -18.15 -18.93 2.20
C VAL A 536 -17.34 -17.82 1.55
N HIS A 537 -17.97 -17.13 0.60
CA HIS A 537 -17.41 -15.96 -0.07
C HIS A 537 -18.33 -14.77 0.12
N TYR A 538 -17.78 -13.58 0.17
CA TYR A 538 -18.53 -12.34 0.27
C TYR A 538 -18.17 -11.45 -0.92
N ALA A 539 -19.18 -10.76 -1.49
CA ALA A 539 -19.01 -9.83 -2.59
C ALA A 539 -19.63 -8.47 -2.24
N LEU A 540 -18.94 -7.39 -2.57
CA LEU A 540 -19.39 -6.02 -2.30
C LEU A 540 -20.50 -5.59 -3.26
N ASP A 541 -20.42 -6.03 -4.52
CA ASP A 541 -21.31 -5.62 -5.60
C ASP A 541 -21.65 -6.79 -6.55
N GLU A 542 -22.40 -6.48 -7.58
CA GLU A 542 -22.83 -7.44 -8.59
C GLU A 542 -21.64 -7.99 -9.40
N ASN A 543 -20.67 -7.11 -9.74
CA ASN A 543 -19.52 -7.50 -10.56
C ASN A 543 -18.61 -8.48 -9.78
N GLU A 544 -18.38 -8.21 -8.50
CA GLU A 544 -17.60 -9.09 -7.62
C GLU A 544 -18.32 -10.44 -7.41
N LYS A 545 -19.66 -10.41 -7.27
CA LYS A 545 -20.49 -11.63 -7.20
C LYS A 545 -20.34 -12.46 -8.45
N GLU A 546 -20.47 -11.87 -9.63
CA GLU A 546 -20.35 -12.59 -10.90
C GLU A 546 -18.95 -13.19 -11.07
N ALA A 547 -17.90 -12.45 -10.74
CA ALA A 547 -16.54 -12.93 -10.78
C ALA A 547 -16.32 -14.14 -9.83
N ILE A 548 -16.91 -14.09 -8.62
CA ILE A 548 -16.86 -15.21 -7.68
C ILE A 548 -17.64 -16.40 -8.24
N LEU A 549 -18.85 -16.19 -8.76
CA LEU A 549 -19.67 -17.27 -9.34
C LEU A 549 -18.96 -17.93 -10.53
N GLU A 550 -18.28 -17.17 -11.36
CA GLU A 550 -17.50 -17.71 -12.48
C GLU A 550 -16.35 -18.62 -12.00
N ARG A 551 -15.63 -18.19 -10.98
CA ARG A 551 -14.58 -19.01 -10.33
C ARG A 551 -15.14 -20.31 -9.73
N LEU A 552 -16.34 -20.26 -9.20
CA LEU A 552 -16.97 -21.40 -8.55
C LEU A 552 -17.65 -22.37 -9.54
N LYS A 553 -17.92 -21.99 -10.80
CA LYS A 553 -18.51 -22.86 -11.84
C LYS A 553 -17.70 -24.15 -12.09
N SER A 554 -16.38 -24.09 -11.89
CA SER A 554 -15.48 -25.25 -12.06
C SER A 554 -15.50 -26.23 -10.88
N LYS A 555 -16.04 -25.82 -9.72
CA LYS A 555 -16.10 -26.64 -8.51
C LYS A 555 -17.39 -27.43 -8.44
N LYS A 556 -17.32 -28.68 -7.98
CA LYS A 556 -18.52 -29.52 -7.74
C LYS A 556 -19.20 -29.09 -6.44
N GLY A 557 -20.45 -28.69 -6.51
CA GLY A 557 -21.27 -28.32 -5.35
C GLY A 557 -22.48 -27.49 -5.74
N LYS A 558 -23.47 -27.39 -4.85
CA LYS A 558 -24.61 -26.49 -5.02
C LYS A 558 -24.18 -25.11 -4.49
N ILE A 559 -24.20 -24.13 -5.36
CA ILE A 559 -23.96 -22.74 -5.00
C ILE A 559 -25.27 -22.15 -4.47
N ASN A 560 -25.20 -21.50 -3.31
CA ASN A 560 -26.29 -20.71 -2.75
C ASN A 560 -25.84 -19.26 -2.65
N VAL A 561 -26.65 -18.33 -3.15
CA VAL A 561 -26.37 -16.89 -3.11
C VAL A 561 -27.45 -16.23 -2.25
N GLN A 562 -27.00 -15.51 -1.23
CA GLN A 562 -27.85 -14.70 -0.36
C GLN A 562 -27.47 -13.23 -0.58
N ARG A 563 -28.48 -12.38 -0.84
CA ARG A 563 -28.31 -10.92 -0.84
C ARG A 563 -28.68 -10.36 0.53
N PHE A 564 -27.81 -9.52 1.08
CA PHE A 564 -28.12 -8.73 2.26
C PHE A 564 -28.82 -7.43 1.83
N LYS A 565 -29.98 -7.15 2.40
CA LYS A 565 -30.69 -5.89 2.17
C LYS A 565 -30.20 -4.78 3.10
N GLY A 566 -29.59 -5.16 4.23
CA GLY A 566 -29.01 -4.23 5.18
C GLY A 566 -28.21 -4.96 6.26
N LEU A 567 -27.48 -4.19 7.05
CA LEU A 567 -26.63 -4.66 8.15
C LEU A 567 -27.41 -5.44 9.24
N GLY A 568 -28.71 -5.12 9.38
CA GLY A 568 -29.58 -5.81 10.33
C GLY A 568 -29.87 -7.27 9.98
N GLU A 569 -29.65 -7.68 8.71
CA GLU A 569 -29.80 -9.08 8.26
C GLU A 569 -28.54 -9.91 8.50
N MET A 570 -27.41 -9.26 8.81
CA MET A 570 -26.16 -9.94 9.14
C MET A 570 -26.16 -10.33 10.61
N ASN A 571 -25.82 -11.59 10.87
CA ASN A 571 -25.58 -11.98 12.25
C ASN A 571 -24.25 -11.37 12.76
N PRO A 572 -24.04 -11.27 14.08
CA PRO A 572 -22.85 -10.62 14.64
C PRO A 572 -21.51 -11.21 14.16
N LEU A 573 -21.45 -12.52 13.89
CA LEU A 573 -20.22 -13.15 13.38
C LEU A 573 -19.93 -12.73 11.94
N GLN A 574 -20.94 -12.72 11.08
CA GLN A 574 -20.81 -12.26 9.70
C GLN A 574 -20.38 -10.79 9.63
N LEU A 575 -21.02 -9.92 10.44
CA LEU A 575 -20.69 -8.50 10.51
C LEU A 575 -19.25 -8.29 11.01
N ARG A 576 -18.81 -9.09 11.98
CA ARG A 576 -17.43 -9.08 12.47
C ARG A 576 -16.46 -9.43 11.33
N GLU A 577 -16.63 -10.61 10.73
CA GLU A 577 -15.72 -11.15 9.72
C GLU A 577 -15.62 -10.32 8.45
N THR A 578 -16.68 -9.62 8.06
CA THR A 578 -16.71 -8.88 6.80
C THR A 578 -16.42 -7.40 6.95
N THR A 579 -16.77 -6.79 8.09
CA THR A 579 -16.85 -5.32 8.18
C THR A 579 -16.12 -4.73 9.38
N MET A 580 -15.91 -5.49 10.47
CA MET A 580 -15.34 -4.94 11.71
C MET A 580 -13.95 -5.47 12.03
N ASP A 581 -13.60 -6.70 11.65
CA ASP A 581 -12.28 -7.26 11.93
C ASP A 581 -11.20 -6.55 11.09
N PRO A 582 -10.16 -5.95 11.71
CA PRO A 582 -9.10 -5.25 11.00
C PRO A 582 -8.39 -6.05 9.88
N ASN A 583 -8.41 -7.39 9.99
CA ASN A 583 -7.71 -8.26 9.04
C ASN A 583 -8.52 -8.58 7.78
N THR A 584 -9.85 -8.43 7.83
CA THR A 584 -10.75 -8.91 6.77
C THR A 584 -11.67 -7.84 6.21
N ARG A 585 -11.89 -6.77 6.97
CA ARG A 585 -12.76 -5.64 6.57
C ARG A 585 -12.16 -4.81 5.45
N ARG A 586 -13.03 -4.13 4.72
CA ARG A 586 -12.65 -3.10 3.74
C ARG A 586 -13.10 -1.72 4.24
N LEU A 587 -12.14 -0.81 4.39
CA LEU A 587 -12.37 0.58 4.75
C LEU A 587 -11.87 1.48 3.63
N VAL A 588 -12.67 2.46 3.25
CA VAL A 588 -12.29 3.54 2.34
C VAL A 588 -12.05 4.79 3.18
N GLN A 589 -10.84 5.32 3.15
CA GLN A 589 -10.50 6.56 3.85
C GLN A 589 -11.14 7.75 3.14
N LEU A 590 -11.79 8.62 3.90
CA LEU A 590 -12.24 9.91 3.39
C LEU A 590 -11.02 10.83 3.31
N VAL A 591 -10.63 11.18 2.09
CA VAL A 591 -9.47 12.03 1.81
C VAL A 591 -9.98 13.34 1.20
N TYR A 592 -9.52 14.44 1.77
CA TYR A 592 -9.69 15.77 1.22
C TYR A 592 -8.36 16.51 1.34
N GLN A 593 -7.76 16.86 0.21
CA GLN A 593 -6.45 17.51 0.15
C GLN A 593 -6.58 18.83 -0.63
N PRO A 594 -6.85 19.94 0.05
CA PRO A 594 -7.00 21.24 -0.62
C PRO A 594 -5.72 21.75 -1.28
N ASN A 595 -4.53 21.17 -0.96
CA ASN A 595 -3.22 21.72 -1.38
C ASN A 595 -2.37 20.80 -2.26
N GLN A 596 -2.87 19.67 -2.80
CA GLN A 596 -2.06 18.71 -3.57
C GLN A 596 -2.53 18.45 -5.02
N GLY A 597 -3.63 19.02 -5.44
CA GLY A 597 -4.01 19.10 -6.85
C GLY A 597 -3.83 20.55 -7.33
N SER A 598 -3.87 20.80 -8.63
CA SER A 598 -4.18 22.13 -9.12
C SER A 598 -5.38 22.63 -8.32
N ASP A 599 -5.42 23.91 -7.94
CA ASP A 599 -6.55 24.54 -7.20
C ASP A 599 -7.93 24.15 -7.78
N ASP A 600 -7.97 23.74 -9.04
CA ASP A 600 -9.13 23.22 -9.77
C ASP A 600 -9.74 21.91 -9.23
N GLU A 601 -8.97 20.94 -8.70
CA GLU A 601 -9.55 19.64 -8.27
C GLU A 601 -10.17 19.68 -6.86
N ALA A 602 -9.59 20.43 -5.95
CA ALA A 602 -10.14 20.62 -4.61
C ALA A 602 -11.40 21.50 -4.65
N ASP A 603 -11.37 22.56 -5.44
CA ASP A 603 -12.53 23.41 -5.71
C ASP A 603 -13.65 22.62 -6.39
N HIS A 604 -13.32 21.72 -7.32
CA HIS A 604 -14.31 20.86 -7.99
C HIS A 604 -15.00 19.89 -7.02
N THR A 605 -14.30 19.32 -6.03
CA THR A 605 -14.90 18.43 -5.02
C THR A 605 -15.91 19.18 -4.13
N LEU A 606 -15.54 20.34 -3.63
CA LEU A 606 -16.44 21.18 -2.82
C LEU A 606 -17.61 21.71 -3.65
N GLU A 607 -17.38 22.12 -4.89
CA GLU A 607 -18.43 22.56 -5.81
C GLU A 607 -19.42 21.44 -6.12
N MET A 608 -18.93 20.20 -6.33
CA MET A 608 -19.78 19.03 -6.53
C MET A 608 -20.61 18.73 -5.28
N LEU A 609 -20.02 18.76 -4.10
CA LEU A 609 -20.75 18.57 -2.84
C LEU A 609 -21.77 19.68 -2.61
N ASP A 610 -21.42 20.93 -2.92
CA ASP A 610 -22.37 22.05 -2.85
C ASP A 610 -23.53 21.84 -3.82
N MET A 611 -23.25 21.47 -5.06
CA MET A 611 -24.27 21.15 -6.06
C MET A 611 -25.19 20.02 -5.56
N LEU A 612 -24.63 18.95 -4.97
CA LEU A 612 -25.40 17.81 -4.49
C LEU A 612 -26.22 18.10 -3.22
N LEU A 613 -25.72 18.91 -2.30
CA LEU A 613 -26.26 19.04 -0.94
C LEU A 613 -26.93 20.39 -0.63
N ALA A 614 -26.56 21.48 -1.33
CA ALA A 614 -27.16 22.79 -1.09
C ALA A 614 -28.60 22.86 -1.59
N LYS A 615 -29.52 23.36 -0.74
CA LYS A 615 -30.95 23.48 -1.09
C LYS A 615 -31.17 24.37 -2.30
N LYS A 616 -30.36 25.41 -2.45
CA LYS A 616 -30.46 26.40 -3.53
C LYS A 616 -30.12 25.87 -4.90
N ARG A 617 -29.42 24.72 -4.99
CA ARG A 617 -28.92 24.14 -6.24
C ARG A 617 -29.80 22.98 -6.77
N ALA A 618 -31.08 22.98 -6.47
CA ALA A 618 -31.99 21.92 -6.91
C ALA A 618 -32.11 21.81 -8.45
N ASP A 619 -32.10 22.97 -9.13
CA ASP A 619 -32.15 23.00 -10.60
C ASP A 619 -30.84 22.50 -11.23
N ASP A 620 -29.69 22.82 -10.63
CA ASP A 620 -28.39 22.33 -11.08
C ASP A 620 -28.33 20.82 -10.98
N ARG A 621 -28.79 20.24 -9.86
CA ARG A 621 -28.89 18.76 -9.71
C ARG A 621 -29.78 18.12 -10.76
N LYS A 622 -30.90 18.75 -11.08
CA LYS A 622 -31.82 18.27 -12.11
C LYS A 622 -31.15 18.25 -13.48
N ASN A 623 -30.46 19.33 -13.83
CA ASN A 623 -29.73 19.45 -15.09
C ASN A 623 -28.59 18.41 -15.15
N TRP A 624 -27.81 18.27 -14.07
CA TRP A 624 -26.73 17.28 -13.97
C TRP A 624 -27.24 15.84 -14.11
N LEU A 625 -28.40 15.51 -13.50
CA LEU A 625 -29.05 14.22 -13.66
C LEU A 625 -29.57 13.98 -15.09
N GLN A 626 -30.05 15.02 -15.78
CA GLN A 626 -30.47 14.91 -17.18
C GLN A 626 -29.29 14.70 -18.13
N GLU A 627 -28.15 15.34 -17.84
CA GLU A 627 -26.93 15.22 -18.67
C GLU A 627 -26.16 13.94 -18.43
N ARG A 628 -26.17 13.40 -17.21
CA ARG A 628 -25.33 12.27 -16.79
C ARG A 628 -26.09 11.07 -16.26
N GLY A 629 -27.40 11.10 -16.20
CA GLY A 629 -28.23 10.01 -15.68
C GLY A 629 -28.07 8.69 -16.47
N ASP A 630 -27.75 8.79 -17.76
CA ASP A 630 -27.49 7.62 -18.62
C ASP A 630 -26.19 6.87 -18.26
N HIS A 631 -25.32 7.49 -17.45
CA HIS A 631 -24.11 6.86 -16.94
C HIS A 631 -24.30 6.18 -15.58
N ALA A 632 -25.48 6.28 -14.98
CA ALA A 632 -25.77 5.60 -13.73
C ALA A 632 -25.98 4.09 -14.00
N GLU A 633 -25.12 3.26 -13.43
CA GLU A 633 -25.40 1.82 -13.33
C GLU A 633 -26.58 1.64 -12.38
N LEU A 634 -27.76 1.38 -12.96
CA LEU A 634 -28.93 1.00 -12.19
C LEU A 634 -28.75 -0.44 -11.72
N ASN A 635 -28.29 -0.64 -10.50
CA ASN A 635 -28.40 -1.90 -9.80
C ASN A 635 -29.89 -2.12 -9.43
N VAL A 636 -30.68 -2.69 -10.35
CA VAL A 636 -32.08 -3.07 -10.14
C VAL A 636 -32.17 -4.42 -9.43
#